data_9978c74d137b1dfa79f189f45b142420
#
_entry.id   9978c74d137b1dfa79f189f45b142420
#
_cell.length_a   1.000
_cell.length_b   1.000
_cell.length_c   1.000
_cell.angle_alpha   90.00
_cell.angle_beta   90.00
_cell.angle_gamma   90.00
#
_symmetry.space_group_name_H-M   'P 1'
#
loop_
_entity.id
_entity.type
_entity.pdbx_description
1 polymer ?
#
loop_
_entity_poly.entity_id
_entity_poly.type
_entity_poly.pdbx_seq_one_letter_code
_entity_poly.pdbx_strand_id
1 'polypeptide(L)'
;VLGSRGLGDVYKRQQRTYVAVIEGRPEKDTDLIVSNLVENKHMQVYVTQDGDGKEAITRYRLLQTNNRYSLVELDLETGRKNQIRAQMQSIGHPIAGDSKYGAETNPAGRLMLHARRLCFIHPVTGEEMRFETRIPEKFTSTAK
;
A
#
# COMPACT_ATOMS: atom_id res chain seq x y z
N VAL A 1 -18.89 -26.38 9.15
CA VAL A 1 -18.85 -25.07 9.81
C VAL A 1 -17.50 -24.44 9.65
N LEU A 2 -16.46 -25.15 10.05
CA LEU A 2 -15.10 -24.66 9.82
C LEU A 2 -14.76 -24.54 8.33
N GLY A 3 -15.39 -25.34 7.48
CA GLY A 3 -15.14 -25.32 6.05
C GLY A 3 -15.49 -23.98 5.40
N SER A 4 -16.76 -23.60 5.40
CA SER A 4 -17.18 -22.36 4.74
C SER A 4 -16.75 -21.12 5.52
N ARG A 5 -16.92 -21.16 6.84
CA ARG A 5 -16.49 -20.07 7.69
C ARG A 5 -14.97 -19.95 7.70
N GLY A 6 -14.28 -21.09 7.70
CA GLY A 6 -12.83 -21.13 7.67
C GLY A 6 -12.27 -20.53 6.37
N LEU A 7 -12.91 -20.79 5.23
CA LEU A 7 -12.49 -20.20 3.96
C LEU A 7 -12.62 -18.67 3.99
N GLY A 8 -13.75 -18.15 4.45
CA GLY A 8 -13.93 -16.71 4.59
C GLY A 8 -12.93 -16.10 5.57
N ASP A 9 -12.68 -16.79 6.68
CA ASP A 9 -11.73 -16.33 7.68
C ASP A 9 -10.30 -16.37 7.18
N VAL A 10 -9.95 -17.40 6.39
CA VAL A 10 -8.60 -17.49 5.78
C VAL A 10 -8.34 -16.28 4.89
N TYR A 11 -9.29 -15.92 4.02
CA TYR A 11 -9.15 -14.75 3.18
C TYR A 11 -9.07 -13.46 3.99
N LYS A 12 -9.91 -13.31 5.00
CA LYS A 12 -9.91 -12.13 5.88
C LYS A 12 -8.65 -12.02 6.72
N ARG A 13 -8.05 -13.16 7.09
CA ARG A 13 -6.83 -13.19 7.90
C ARG A 13 -5.57 -12.92 7.10
N GLN A 14 -5.63 -13.07 5.76
CA GLN A 14 -4.52 -12.68 4.90
C GLN A 14 -4.57 -11.18 4.70
N GLN A 15 -4.10 -10.45 5.68
CA GLN A 15 -4.05 -8.99 5.63
C GLN A 15 -2.62 -8.52 5.47
N ARG A 16 -2.45 -7.54 4.61
CA ARG A 16 -1.18 -6.85 4.39
C ARG A 16 -1.46 -5.37 4.49
N THR A 17 -1.01 -4.78 5.60
CA THR A 17 -1.21 -3.37 5.88
C THR A 17 0.12 -2.66 5.86
N TYR A 18 0.19 -1.59 5.08
CA TYR A 18 1.36 -0.74 4.97
C TYR A 18 1.02 0.65 5.48
N VAL A 19 2.04 1.40 5.83
CA VAL A 19 1.93 2.85 6.00
C VAL A 19 2.90 3.52 5.05
N ALA A 20 2.53 4.67 4.56
CA ALA A 20 3.36 5.45 3.66
C ALA A 20 3.17 6.94 3.93
N VAL A 21 4.21 7.71 3.65
CA VAL A 21 4.07 9.16 3.55
C VAL A 21 4.04 9.50 2.07
N ILE A 22 2.95 10.12 1.65
CA ILE A 22 2.75 10.53 0.26
C ILE A 22 2.87 12.04 0.13
N GLU A 23 3.19 12.50 -1.05
CA GLU A 23 3.29 13.94 -1.34
C GLU A 23 1.90 14.53 -1.54
N GLY A 24 1.63 15.65 -0.87
CA GLY A 24 0.36 16.34 -0.93
C GLY A 24 -0.70 15.71 -0.03
N ARG A 25 -1.92 16.12 -0.26
CA ARG A 25 -3.09 15.59 0.45
C ARG A 25 -4.06 14.98 -0.56
N PRO A 26 -4.47 13.71 -0.36
CA PRO A 26 -5.46 13.11 -1.25
C PRO A 26 -6.82 13.79 -1.12
N GLU A 27 -7.60 13.77 -2.18
CA GLU A 27 -8.93 14.38 -2.19
C GLU A 27 -9.87 13.79 -1.14
N LYS A 28 -9.75 12.46 -0.93
CA LYS A 28 -10.62 11.75 0.01
C LYS A 28 -9.79 11.22 1.16
N ASP A 29 -10.38 11.22 2.34
CA ASP A 29 -9.73 10.67 3.53
C ASP A 29 -9.64 9.14 3.48
N THR A 30 -10.57 8.49 2.77
CA THR A 30 -10.53 7.06 2.49
C THR A 30 -10.96 6.83 1.06
N ASP A 31 -10.33 5.86 0.41
CA ASP A 31 -10.73 5.48 -0.94
C ASP A 31 -10.26 4.07 -1.26
N LEU A 32 -10.86 3.49 -2.27
CA LEU A 32 -10.47 2.21 -2.84
C LEU A 32 -9.87 2.48 -4.23
N ILE A 33 -8.61 2.13 -4.39
CA ILE A 33 -7.93 2.27 -5.68
C ILE A 33 -7.97 0.94 -6.39
N VAL A 34 -8.67 0.90 -7.53
CA VAL A 34 -8.74 -0.28 -8.39
C VAL A 34 -8.14 0.10 -9.73
N SER A 35 -7.10 -0.58 -10.13
CA SER A 35 -6.41 -0.30 -11.38
C SER A 35 -5.74 -1.55 -11.93
N ASN A 36 -5.42 -1.53 -13.22
CA ASN A 36 -4.68 -2.61 -13.86
C ASN A 36 -3.21 -2.23 -13.96
N LEU A 37 -2.35 -3.15 -13.56
CA LEU A 37 -0.90 -2.95 -13.58
C LEU A 37 -0.25 -3.81 -14.64
N VAL A 38 0.69 -3.22 -15.35
CA VAL A 38 1.55 -3.93 -16.29
C VAL A 38 3.01 -3.66 -15.94
N GLU A 39 3.86 -4.62 -16.27
CA GLU A 39 5.31 -4.47 -16.12
C GLU A 39 5.94 -4.40 -17.49
N ASN A 40 6.78 -3.38 -17.73
CA ASN A 40 7.47 -3.26 -19.01
C ASN A 40 8.78 -4.06 -19.03
N LYS A 41 9.47 -4.04 -20.16
CA LYS A 41 10.74 -4.77 -20.34
C LYS A 41 11.86 -4.25 -19.44
N HIS A 42 11.71 -3.05 -18.88
CA HIS A 42 12.66 -2.47 -17.92
C HIS A 42 12.28 -2.76 -16.47
N MET A 43 11.34 -3.70 -16.27
CA MET A 43 10.86 -4.12 -14.96
C MET A 43 10.17 -3.01 -14.17
N GLN A 44 9.70 -1.97 -14.83
CA GLN A 44 8.91 -0.92 -14.21
C GLN A 44 7.43 -1.26 -14.31
N VAL A 45 6.73 -1.18 -13.17
CA VAL A 45 5.30 -1.42 -13.07
C VAL A 45 4.57 -0.09 -13.19
N TYR A 46 3.50 -0.05 -13.97
CA TYR A 46 2.71 1.16 -14.12
C TYR A 46 1.23 0.83 -14.32
N VAL A 47 0.38 1.81 -14.04
CA VAL A 47 -1.06 1.69 -14.25
C VAL A 47 -1.37 1.87 -15.73
N THR A 48 -2.14 0.94 -16.29
CA THR A 48 -2.60 1.02 -17.68
C THR A 48 -4.08 1.31 -17.75
N GLN A 49 -4.49 2.07 -18.76
CA GLN A 49 -5.90 2.31 -19.06
C GLN A 49 -6.46 1.28 -20.03
N ASP A 50 -5.61 0.49 -20.65
CA ASP A 50 -6.02 -0.60 -21.52
C ASP A 50 -6.55 -1.75 -20.66
N GLY A 51 -7.34 -2.63 -21.21
CA GLY A 51 -7.84 -3.79 -20.49
C GLY A 51 -6.79 -4.84 -20.14
N ASP A 52 -5.55 -4.62 -20.54
CA ASP A 52 -4.43 -5.51 -20.23
C ASP A 52 -3.90 -5.28 -18.82
N GLY A 53 -3.12 -6.22 -18.35
CA GLY A 53 -2.51 -6.13 -17.03
C GLY A 53 -3.28 -6.89 -15.98
N LYS A 54 -2.79 -6.80 -14.76
CA LYS A 54 -3.37 -7.48 -13.60
C LYS A 54 -4.09 -6.50 -12.72
N GLU A 55 -5.30 -6.83 -12.33
CA GLU A 55 -6.07 -5.99 -11.42
C GLU A 55 -5.37 -5.90 -10.07
N ALA A 56 -5.26 -4.67 -9.57
CA ALA A 56 -4.67 -4.36 -8.28
C ALA A 56 -5.65 -3.52 -7.47
N ILE A 57 -5.88 -3.92 -6.23
CA ILE A 57 -6.86 -3.30 -5.35
C ILE A 57 -6.16 -2.92 -4.05
N THR A 58 -6.19 -1.63 -3.73
CA THR A 58 -5.62 -1.05 -2.51
C THR A 58 -6.65 -0.13 -1.88
N ARG A 59 -6.89 -0.32 -0.60
CA ARG A 59 -7.71 0.59 0.20
C ARG A 59 -6.78 1.47 1.02
N TYR A 60 -7.00 2.79 1.01
CA TYR A 60 -6.20 3.66 1.86
C TYR A 60 -7.07 4.45 2.83
N ARG A 61 -6.45 4.86 3.91
CA ARG A 61 -7.06 5.73 4.92
C ARG A 61 -6.04 6.78 5.36
N LEU A 62 -6.45 8.03 5.31
CA LEU A 62 -5.62 9.14 5.77
C LEU A 62 -5.52 9.11 7.30
N LEU A 63 -4.31 9.07 7.84
CA LEU A 63 -4.07 9.10 9.28
C LEU A 63 -3.73 10.50 9.76
N GLN A 64 -2.94 11.24 8.99
CA GLN A 64 -2.41 12.53 9.39
C GLN A 64 -1.96 13.29 8.16
N THR A 65 -2.13 14.59 8.14
CA THR A 65 -1.66 15.42 7.03
C THR A 65 -1.30 16.82 7.51
N ASN A 66 -0.30 17.41 6.85
CA ASN A 66 0.01 18.83 6.96
C ASN A 66 -0.18 19.54 5.62
N ASN A 67 -0.92 18.94 4.71
CA ASN A 67 -1.19 19.37 3.32
C ASN A 67 0.01 19.28 2.37
N ARG A 68 1.23 19.25 2.88
CA ARG A 68 2.43 19.02 2.09
C ARG A 68 2.73 17.54 1.99
N TYR A 69 2.54 16.83 3.10
CA TYR A 69 2.71 15.38 3.21
C TYR A 69 1.53 14.77 3.93
N SER A 70 1.20 13.55 3.57
CA SER A 70 0.13 12.81 4.23
C SER A 70 0.62 11.42 4.62
N LEU A 71 0.35 11.04 5.86
CA LEU A 71 0.56 9.70 6.35
C LEU A 71 -0.70 8.90 6.09
N VAL A 72 -0.59 7.85 5.30
CA VAL A 72 -1.73 7.00 4.94
C VAL A 72 -1.47 5.56 5.33
N GLU A 73 -2.54 4.88 5.73
CA GLU A 73 -2.54 3.45 5.94
C GLU A 73 -3.13 2.78 4.69
N LEU A 74 -2.49 1.70 4.24
CA LEU A 74 -2.87 1.03 3.00
C LEU A 74 -3.08 -0.44 3.27
N ASP A 75 -4.28 -0.93 2.96
CA ASP A 75 -4.62 -2.33 3.03
C ASP A 75 -4.68 -2.91 1.62
N LEU A 76 -3.90 -3.96 1.39
CA LEU A 76 -3.83 -4.61 0.08
C LEU A 76 -4.80 -5.77 0.00
N GLU A 77 -5.72 -5.74 -0.96
CA GLU A 77 -6.53 -6.90 -1.31
C GLU A 77 -5.80 -7.79 -2.32
N THR A 78 -4.94 -7.19 -3.14
CA THR A 78 -4.05 -7.88 -4.05
C THR A 78 -2.61 -7.55 -3.72
N GLY A 79 -1.66 -8.35 -4.15
CA GLY A 79 -0.24 -8.14 -3.84
C GLY A 79 0.64 -8.10 -5.08
N ARG A 80 0.30 -7.27 -6.06
CA ARG A 80 1.10 -7.13 -7.27
C ARG A 80 2.40 -6.40 -6.98
N LYS A 81 3.43 -6.71 -7.74
CA LYS A 81 4.74 -6.07 -7.62
C LYS A 81 4.61 -4.55 -7.73
N ASN A 82 5.21 -3.83 -6.78
CA ASN A 82 5.22 -2.36 -6.75
C ASN A 82 3.82 -1.72 -6.82
N GLN A 83 2.81 -2.44 -6.37
CA GLN A 83 1.41 -2.01 -6.48
C GLN A 83 1.16 -0.64 -5.85
N ILE A 84 1.57 -0.45 -4.60
CA ILE A 84 1.34 0.80 -3.88
C ILE A 84 2.08 1.95 -4.59
N ARG A 85 3.32 1.72 -4.98
CA ARG A 85 4.15 2.74 -5.62
C ARG A 85 3.53 3.23 -6.93
N ALA A 86 3.12 2.30 -7.78
CA ALA A 86 2.49 2.61 -9.07
C ALA A 86 1.13 3.28 -8.89
N GLN A 87 0.32 2.80 -7.95
CA GLN A 87 -1.02 3.36 -7.74
C GLN A 87 -0.97 4.76 -7.11
N MET A 88 -0.06 5.00 -6.16
CA MET A 88 0.09 6.33 -5.56
C MET A 88 0.57 7.35 -6.59
N GLN A 89 1.47 6.96 -7.47
CA GLN A 89 1.86 7.80 -8.59
C GLN A 89 0.65 8.12 -9.48
N SER A 90 -0.16 7.13 -9.79
CA SER A 90 -1.30 7.28 -10.71
C SER A 90 -2.37 8.23 -10.20
N ILE A 91 -2.54 8.35 -8.89
CA ILE A 91 -3.50 9.28 -8.31
C ILE A 91 -2.90 10.67 -8.03
N GLY A 92 -1.64 10.89 -8.41
CA GLY A 92 -0.99 12.18 -8.29
C GLY A 92 -0.33 12.44 -6.94
N HIS A 93 -0.19 11.41 -6.11
CA HIS A 93 0.40 11.52 -4.77
C HIS A 93 1.49 10.47 -4.57
N PRO A 94 2.64 10.61 -5.25
CA PRO A 94 3.71 9.62 -5.12
C PRO A 94 4.20 9.52 -3.69
N ILE A 95 4.75 8.37 -3.35
CA ILE A 95 5.34 8.15 -2.04
C ILE A 95 6.59 9.01 -1.91
N ALA A 96 6.73 9.74 -0.80
CA ALA A 96 7.91 10.56 -0.56
C ALA A 96 9.18 9.69 -0.60
N GLY A 97 10.20 10.18 -1.28
CA GLY A 97 11.44 9.44 -1.48
C GLY A 97 11.45 8.48 -2.65
N ASP A 98 10.34 8.36 -3.38
CA ASP A 98 10.20 7.42 -4.49
C ASP A 98 10.41 8.11 -5.83
N SER A 99 11.65 8.50 -6.11
CA SER A 99 11.97 9.23 -7.33
C SER A 99 11.65 8.42 -8.60
N LYS A 100 11.78 7.11 -8.54
CA LYS A 100 11.45 6.23 -9.68
C LYS A 100 9.97 6.33 -10.05
N TYR A 101 9.12 6.63 -9.11
CA TYR A 101 7.67 6.76 -9.29
C TYR A 101 7.19 8.21 -9.14
N GLY A 102 8.04 9.16 -9.45
CA GLY A 102 7.63 10.55 -9.62
C GLY A 102 7.70 11.44 -8.39
N ALA A 103 8.27 10.98 -7.28
CA ALA A 103 8.41 11.83 -6.11
C ALA A 103 9.40 12.97 -6.38
N GLU A 104 9.03 14.17 -5.94
CA GLU A 104 9.86 15.36 -6.04
C GLU A 104 10.64 15.63 -4.76
N THR A 105 10.32 14.92 -3.68
CA THR A 105 10.89 15.15 -2.34
C THR A 105 11.47 13.86 -1.76
N ASN A 106 12.37 14.02 -0.80
CA ASN A 106 13.02 12.90 -0.15
C ASN A 106 13.35 13.26 1.31
N PRO A 107 12.34 13.51 2.14
CA PRO A 107 12.55 14.05 3.49
C PRO A 107 13.26 13.08 4.44
N ALA A 108 13.13 11.78 4.23
CA ALA A 108 13.74 10.77 5.09
C ALA A 108 15.01 10.14 4.48
N GLY A 109 15.39 10.54 3.25
CA GLY A 109 16.52 9.92 2.56
C GLY A 109 16.26 8.50 2.12
N ARG A 110 15.00 8.09 2.09
CA ARG A 110 14.59 6.74 1.70
C ARG A 110 13.13 6.73 1.26
N LEU A 111 12.74 5.65 0.60
CA LEU A 111 11.34 5.40 0.28
C LEU A 111 10.53 5.31 1.58
N MET A 112 9.54 6.18 1.73
CA MET A 112 8.72 6.24 2.95
C MET A 112 7.52 5.31 2.86
N LEU A 113 7.80 4.03 2.69
CA LEU A 113 6.83 2.93 2.65
C LEU A 113 7.28 1.86 3.65
N HIS A 114 6.38 1.42 4.52
CA HIS A 114 6.71 0.52 5.61
C HIS A 114 5.61 -0.52 5.81
N ALA A 115 6.00 -1.79 5.86
CA ALA A 115 5.08 -2.87 6.19
C ALA A 115 4.74 -2.80 7.68
N ARG A 116 3.47 -2.58 7.98
CA ARG A 116 3.02 -2.38 9.36
C ARG A 116 2.42 -3.62 9.98
N ARG A 117 1.60 -4.33 9.21
CA ARG A 117 0.88 -5.50 9.72
C ARG A 117 0.82 -6.57 8.66
N LEU A 118 1.11 -7.80 9.08
CA LEU A 118 0.96 -8.96 8.23
C LEU A 118 0.24 -10.04 9.03
N CYS A 119 -0.89 -10.52 8.49
CA CYS A 119 -1.63 -11.64 9.05
C CYS A 119 -1.79 -12.70 7.98
N PHE A 120 -1.48 -13.94 8.32
CA PHE A 120 -1.67 -15.07 7.40
C PHE A 120 -1.82 -16.36 8.19
N ILE A 121 -2.31 -17.39 7.53
CA ILE A 121 -2.40 -18.73 8.10
C ILE A 121 -1.14 -19.49 7.75
N HIS A 122 -0.47 -20.03 8.76
CA HIS A 122 0.74 -20.83 8.56
C HIS A 122 0.40 -22.05 7.69
N PRO A 123 1.10 -22.27 6.57
CA PRO A 123 0.71 -23.32 5.62
C PRO A 123 0.86 -24.74 6.16
N VAL A 124 1.70 -24.96 7.17
CA VAL A 124 1.92 -26.28 7.76
C VAL A 124 1.07 -26.50 9.00
N THR A 125 1.09 -25.57 9.94
CA THR A 125 0.43 -25.73 11.25
C THR A 125 -1.03 -25.29 11.25
N GLY A 126 -1.45 -24.45 10.31
CA GLY A 126 -2.78 -23.87 10.29
C GLY A 126 -2.98 -22.76 11.31
N GLU A 127 -1.94 -22.39 12.04
CA GLU A 127 -2.03 -21.32 13.02
C GLU A 127 -2.09 -19.95 12.36
N GLU A 128 -2.84 -19.04 12.97
CA GLU A 128 -2.86 -17.65 12.56
C GLU A 128 -1.55 -16.98 12.99
N MET A 129 -0.84 -16.44 12.02
CA MET A 129 0.41 -15.71 12.24
C MET A 129 0.14 -14.22 12.12
N ARG A 130 0.56 -13.45 13.11
CA ARG A 130 0.40 -12.00 13.14
C ARG A 130 1.73 -11.33 13.39
N PHE A 131 2.09 -10.40 12.53
CA PHE A 131 3.27 -9.57 12.70
C PHE A 131 2.84 -8.11 12.61
N GLU A 132 3.28 -7.31 13.57
CA GLU A 132 2.93 -5.90 13.61
C GLU A 132 4.15 -5.10 14.03
N THR A 133 4.37 -3.97 13.37
CA THR A 133 5.46 -3.05 13.69
C THR A 133 4.89 -1.68 14.02
N ARG A 134 5.68 -0.84 14.66
CA ARG A 134 5.30 0.54 14.93
C ARG A 134 5.47 1.37 13.66
N ILE A 135 4.67 2.44 13.56
CA ILE A 135 4.88 3.44 12.51
C ILE A 135 6.21 4.14 12.82
N PRO A 136 7.15 4.21 11.87
CA PRO A 136 8.40 4.92 12.11
C PRO A 136 8.15 6.38 12.49
N GLU A 137 8.86 6.88 13.49
CA GLU A 137 8.69 8.26 13.98
C GLU A 137 8.90 9.29 12.87
N LYS A 138 9.83 9.03 11.96
CA LYS A 138 10.07 9.94 10.83
C LYS A 138 8.84 10.10 9.94
N PHE A 139 8.02 9.04 9.82
CA PHE A 139 6.77 9.11 9.05
C PHE A 139 5.78 10.06 9.71
N THR A 140 5.59 9.89 11.01
CA THR A 140 4.69 10.74 11.79
C THR A 140 5.17 12.19 11.80
N SER A 141 6.46 12.43 12.03
CA SER A 141 7.00 13.77 12.10
C SER A 141 6.96 14.51 10.76
N THR A 142 7.11 13.79 9.66
CA THR A 142 7.08 14.39 8.32
C THR A 142 5.68 14.89 7.96
N ALA A 143 4.64 14.20 8.39
CA ALA A 143 3.24 14.53 8.08
C ALA A 143 2.57 15.36 9.19
N LYS A 144 3.34 15.79 10.17
CA LYS A 144 2.82 16.54 11.32
C LYS A 144 2.61 18.02 11.00
#